data_4290d3b57ca71365222eade6599b0a82
#
_entry.id   4290d3b57ca71365222eade6599b0a82
#
_cell.length_a   1.000
_cell.length_b   1.000
_cell.length_c   1.000
_cell.angle_alpha   90.00
_cell.angle_beta   90.00
_cell.angle_gamma   90.00
#
_symmetry.space_group_name_H-M   'P 1'
#
loop_
_entity.id
_entity.type
_entity.pdbx_description
1 polymer ?
#
loop_
_entity_poly.entity_id
_entity_poly.type
_entity_poly.pdbx_seq_one_letter_code
_entity_poly.pdbx_strand_id
1 'polypeptide(L)'
;MSEWPEGWFRGEGAGGPAGAPGPAGPGDPTVQASASGYGPGGRLGSPGNTWPEQPPPRSPGYPGQVRPGRGVPGGPGGPRSRRRWLRPRRIFAVLAVVIAAVLVASAGMYFYVNSKLVRADVLVSYAGRPPAAAAAGTNWLITGSDSRQGLTRAQEIQLATGKLSAISGQRSDTIMILHIPSNGGRPVLVSIPRDSYVPIPGYGSSKINAAYDLGGPKLLAETLQNVTGLYINHYMGIGFGGFVSVVNAIGGVRMCLPGPMVDPKAGLDLKAGCQVLNGDQALGYVRTRNFALSDLQREQDQRLFLKSLLSKMTSTGTLLNPFASVPAATGTASALTVDQSTSLMDLLHAAFALRNPETTTVPLASLDYQTPNDGVAVLWNRTEALQLFNALKNDTPVPPGLITGSKAAPTA
;
A
#
# COMPACT_ATOMS: atom_id res chain seq x y z
N MET A 1 20.33 -4.07 -23.87
CA MET A 1 20.36 -2.62 -23.59
C MET A 1 19.20 -2.03 -24.34
N SER A 2 18.12 -1.70 -23.65
CA SER A 2 16.99 -0.98 -24.25
C SER A 2 17.41 0.49 -24.34
N GLU A 3 17.91 0.88 -25.51
CA GLU A 3 18.14 2.29 -25.80
C GLU A 3 16.77 2.98 -25.79
N TRP A 4 16.69 4.07 -25.06
CA TRP A 4 15.53 4.96 -25.12
C TRP A 4 15.42 5.46 -26.56
N PRO A 5 14.21 5.59 -27.13
CA PRO A 5 14.06 6.05 -28.51
C PRO A 5 14.86 7.33 -28.75
N GLU A 6 15.70 7.32 -29.76
CA GLU A 6 16.45 8.50 -30.18
C GLU A 6 15.49 9.64 -30.45
N GLY A 7 15.66 10.76 -29.79
CA GLY A 7 14.79 11.94 -29.91
C GLY A 7 14.02 12.34 -28.68
N TRP A 8 13.93 11.51 -27.65
CA TRP A 8 13.17 11.86 -26.43
C TRP A 8 13.76 13.04 -25.64
N PHE A 9 15.05 13.33 -25.85
CA PHE A 9 15.78 14.42 -25.19
C PHE A 9 16.46 15.39 -26.17
N ARG A 10 16.10 15.41 -27.45
CA ARG A 10 16.57 16.46 -28.37
C ARG A 10 15.74 17.72 -28.16
N GLY A 11 15.95 18.36 -27.05
CA GLY A 11 15.71 19.77 -26.83
C GLY A 11 17.07 20.45 -26.74
N GLU A 12 17.91 20.32 -27.80
CA GLU A 12 19.07 21.20 -27.93
C GLU A 12 18.58 22.56 -28.39
N GLY A 13 18.27 23.41 -27.41
CA GLY A 13 18.18 24.83 -27.55
C GLY A 13 19.57 25.43 -27.68
N ALA A 14 19.79 26.03 -28.83
CA ALA A 14 20.70 27.12 -29.12
C ALA A 14 21.73 27.56 -28.06
N GLY A 15 22.98 27.59 -28.51
CA GLY A 15 24.17 28.02 -27.78
C GLY A 15 24.07 29.35 -27.06
N GLY A 16 24.59 29.33 -25.85
CA GLY A 16 25.07 30.52 -25.12
C GLY A 16 26.57 30.36 -24.87
N PRO A 17 27.34 31.45 -24.87
CA PRO A 17 28.78 31.41 -25.04
C PRO A 17 29.50 30.96 -23.76
N ALA A 18 30.66 30.31 -23.99
CA ALA A 18 31.61 29.90 -22.99
C ALA A 18 32.03 31.06 -22.05
N GLY A 19 31.81 30.90 -20.77
CA GLY A 19 32.35 31.72 -19.71
C GLY A 19 33.57 31.05 -19.07
N ALA A 20 34.64 31.80 -19.01
CA ALA A 20 36.00 31.45 -18.57
C ALA A 20 36.12 30.93 -17.12
N PRO A 21 37.20 30.24 -16.75
CA PRO A 21 37.37 29.65 -15.43
C PRO A 21 37.79 30.71 -14.40
N GLY A 22 37.12 30.72 -13.25
CA GLY A 22 37.51 31.49 -12.07
C GLY A 22 38.44 30.69 -11.13
N PRO A 23 39.22 31.40 -10.32
CA PRO A 23 40.42 30.86 -9.72
C PRO A 23 40.19 30.07 -8.42
N ALA A 24 41.16 29.19 -8.18
CA ALA A 24 41.36 28.42 -6.97
C ALA A 24 41.59 29.33 -5.74
N GLY A 25 40.97 29.05 -4.64
CA GLY A 25 41.28 29.62 -3.32
C GLY A 25 41.64 28.52 -2.33
N PRO A 26 42.52 28.79 -1.38
CA PRO A 26 43.29 27.80 -0.67
C PRO A 26 42.79 27.47 0.73
N GLY A 27 43.23 26.33 1.23
CA GLY A 27 43.65 26.21 2.63
C GLY A 27 42.68 25.53 3.59
N ASP A 28 42.96 24.26 3.81
CA ASP A 28 42.76 23.54 5.05
C ASP A 28 43.42 24.25 6.25
N PRO A 29 42.92 24.16 7.47
CA PRO A 29 43.71 23.37 8.41
C PRO A 29 42.88 22.45 9.34
N THR A 30 43.39 21.24 9.44
CA THR A 30 43.40 20.32 10.56
C THR A 30 43.23 20.98 11.94
N VAL A 31 42.31 20.44 12.74
CA VAL A 31 42.44 20.44 14.19
C VAL A 31 42.23 19.05 14.72
N GLN A 32 43.31 18.54 15.26
CA GLN A 32 43.42 17.37 16.13
C GLN A 32 42.86 17.66 17.52
N ALA A 33 42.56 16.57 18.16
CA ALA A 33 42.72 16.28 19.59
C ALA A 33 41.40 16.18 20.34
N SER A 34 41.18 15.36 21.23
CA SER A 34 42.01 14.60 22.16
C SER A 34 41.09 13.62 22.90
N ALA A 35 41.64 12.46 23.15
CA ALA A 35 41.09 11.47 24.09
C ALA A 35 41.29 11.92 25.54
N SER A 36 40.33 11.63 26.39
CA SER A 36 40.46 11.29 27.80
C SER A 36 39.11 10.70 28.22
N GLY A 37 38.92 9.49 28.59
CA GLY A 37 39.62 8.64 29.53
C GLY A 37 39.09 8.89 30.94
N TYR A 38 38.04 8.15 31.36
CA TYR A 38 37.82 7.77 32.77
C TYR A 38 36.72 6.68 32.85
N GLY A 39 37.07 5.47 33.21
CA GLY A 39 36.26 4.52 33.92
C GLY A 39 36.77 4.50 35.38
N PRO A 40 36.41 3.56 36.25
CA PRO A 40 35.17 2.81 36.38
C PRO A 40 34.57 2.96 37.79
N GLY A 41 33.41 2.40 38.06
CA GLY A 41 33.04 2.05 39.42
C GLY A 41 31.63 2.44 39.83
N GLY A 42 30.88 1.47 40.29
CA GLY A 42 29.70 1.74 41.09
C GLY A 42 28.60 0.70 40.94
N ARG A 43 28.81 -0.48 41.51
CA ARG A 43 27.71 -1.38 41.88
C ARG A 43 26.92 -0.72 42.99
N LEU A 44 25.60 -0.59 42.83
CA LEU A 44 24.68 -0.45 43.95
C LEU A 44 23.61 -1.52 43.80
N GLY A 45 23.56 -2.36 44.83
CA GLY A 45 22.70 -3.49 44.99
C GLY A 45 21.25 -3.13 45.24
N SER A 46 20.39 -3.97 44.77
CA SER A 46 19.00 -4.05 45.17
C SER A 46 18.88 -4.76 46.52
N PRO A 47 18.03 -4.27 47.43
CA PRO A 47 17.72 -5.02 48.65
C PRO A 47 16.69 -6.10 48.34
N GLY A 48 17.05 -7.33 48.63
CA GLY A 48 16.16 -8.48 48.61
C GLY A 48 15.18 -8.44 49.78
N ASN A 49 13.92 -8.65 49.47
CA ASN A 49 12.93 -9.01 50.48
C ASN A 49 12.89 -10.53 50.60
N THR A 50 13.54 -11.04 51.65
CA THR A 50 13.40 -12.40 52.12
C THR A 50 12.26 -12.46 53.14
N TRP A 51 11.21 -13.20 52.83
CA TRP A 51 10.24 -13.64 53.83
C TRP A 51 10.66 -15.02 54.37
N PRO A 52 10.66 -15.27 55.69
CA PRO A 52 11.04 -16.58 56.23
C PRO A 52 9.89 -17.58 56.08
N GLU A 53 10.22 -18.74 55.55
CA GLU A 53 9.37 -19.94 55.58
C GLU A 53 9.19 -20.42 57.03
N GLN A 54 7.93 -20.57 57.43
CA GLN A 54 7.58 -21.27 58.65
C GLN A 54 7.34 -22.75 58.34
N PRO A 55 7.91 -23.69 59.13
CA PRO A 55 7.62 -25.11 58.99
C PRO A 55 6.28 -25.49 59.60
N PRO A 56 5.60 -26.51 59.07
CA PRO A 56 4.29 -26.96 59.56
C PRO A 56 4.45 -27.72 60.92
N PRO A 57 3.44 -27.60 61.82
CA PRO A 57 3.48 -28.27 63.09
C PRO A 57 3.23 -29.80 62.98
N ARG A 58 4.04 -30.58 63.69
CA ARG A 58 3.87 -32.01 63.82
C ARG A 58 2.71 -32.31 64.78
N SER A 59 1.79 -33.15 64.33
CA SER A 59 0.76 -33.76 65.22
C SER A 59 1.30 -34.97 65.95
N PRO A 60 0.98 -35.16 67.23
CA PRO A 60 1.41 -36.35 68.01
C PRO A 60 0.48 -37.52 67.69
N GLY A 61 1.08 -38.67 67.53
CA GLY A 61 0.40 -39.95 67.42
C GLY A 61 -0.21 -40.47 68.72
N TYR A 62 -1.32 -41.16 68.57
CA TYR A 62 -1.85 -42.05 69.57
C TYR A 62 -2.06 -43.45 68.99
N PRO A 63 -1.68 -44.49 69.73
CA PRO A 63 -1.86 -45.88 69.30
C PRO A 63 -3.18 -46.47 69.79
N GLY A 64 -3.71 -47.33 68.96
CA GLY A 64 -4.48 -48.46 69.56
C GLY A 64 -5.98 -48.45 69.31
N GLN A 65 -6.46 -49.31 68.53
CA GLN A 65 -7.23 -50.53 68.93
C GLN A 65 -7.93 -51.12 67.70
N VAL A 66 -7.59 -52.32 67.40
CA VAL A 66 -8.25 -53.21 66.45
C VAL A 66 -9.58 -53.68 67.08
N ARG A 67 -10.70 -53.55 66.38
CA ARG A 67 -11.89 -54.36 66.64
C ARG A 67 -12.43 -54.87 65.31
N PRO A 68 -12.71 -56.17 65.20
CA PRO A 68 -13.37 -56.74 64.04
C PRO A 68 -14.90 -56.64 64.23
N GLY A 69 -15.59 -56.31 63.18
CA GLY A 69 -17.03 -56.47 63.34
C GLY A 69 -17.94 -55.89 62.28
N ARG A 70 -18.51 -56.82 61.58
CA ARG A 70 -19.80 -56.80 60.89
C ARG A 70 -19.86 -56.11 59.56
N GLY A 71 -20.04 -56.96 58.52
CA GLY A 71 -20.46 -56.62 57.21
C GLY A 71 -21.81 -55.91 57.21
N VAL A 72 -21.90 -54.87 56.40
CA VAL A 72 -23.14 -54.16 56.05
C VAL A 72 -23.49 -54.53 54.62
N PRO A 73 -24.75 -54.98 54.35
CA PRO A 73 -25.16 -55.41 53.02
C PRO A 73 -25.19 -54.21 52.05
N GLY A 74 -24.76 -54.49 50.82
CA GLY A 74 -24.64 -53.52 49.75
C GLY A 74 -25.93 -52.79 49.47
N GLY A 75 -25.87 -51.46 49.54
CA GLY A 75 -26.91 -50.59 49.02
C GLY A 75 -26.95 -50.65 47.47
N PRO A 76 -28.09 -50.46 46.81
CA PRO A 76 -28.25 -50.54 45.39
C PRO A 76 -27.39 -49.45 44.74
N GLY A 77 -26.50 -49.86 43.86
CA GLY A 77 -25.64 -48.97 43.08
C GLY A 77 -26.46 -47.98 42.25
N GLY A 78 -26.36 -46.70 42.60
CA GLY A 78 -26.91 -45.63 41.81
C GLY A 78 -26.37 -45.68 40.36
N PRO A 79 -27.14 -45.20 39.41
CA PRO A 79 -26.80 -45.23 38.00
C PRO A 79 -25.48 -44.47 37.79
N ARG A 80 -24.38 -45.19 37.59
CA ARG A 80 -23.15 -44.59 37.09
C ARG A 80 -23.45 -43.93 35.77
N SER A 81 -23.55 -42.57 35.73
CA SER A 81 -23.58 -41.81 34.51
C SER A 81 -22.36 -42.20 33.68
N ARG A 82 -22.59 -43.08 32.72
CA ARG A 82 -21.60 -43.35 31.69
C ARG A 82 -21.40 -42.04 30.95
N ARG A 83 -20.40 -41.22 31.37
CA ARG A 83 -19.86 -40.18 30.48
C ARG A 83 -19.51 -40.89 29.20
N ARG A 84 -20.32 -40.69 28.16
CA ARG A 84 -20.04 -41.14 26.78
C ARG A 84 -18.80 -40.39 26.36
N TRP A 85 -17.63 -40.95 26.68
CA TRP A 85 -16.38 -40.50 26.09
C TRP A 85 -16.53 -40.71 24.60
N LEU A 86 -16.71 -39.61 23.86
CA LEU A 86 -16.77 -39.64 22.42
C LEU A 86 -15.52 -40.35 21.94
N ARG A 87 -15.71 -41.49 21.27
CA ARG A 87 -14.58 -42.29 20.74
C ARG A 87 -13.72 -41.36 19.91
N PRO A 88 -12.36 -41.34 20.09
CA PRO A 88 -11.49 -40.38 19.42
C PRO A 88 -11.69 -40.34 17.91
N ARG A 89 -11.99 -41.49 17.30
CA ARG A 89 -12.34 -41.58 15.86
C ARG A 89 -13.54 -40.70 15.48
N ARG A 90 -14.56 -40.56 16.31
CA ARG A 90 -15.72 -39.68 16.03
C ARG A 90 -15.34 -38.20 16.13
N ILE A 91 -14.49 -37.84 17.07
CA ILE A 91 -13.96 -36.47 17.21
C ILE A 91 -13.15 -36.11 15.97
N PHE A 92 -12.23 -37.01 15.54
CA PHE A 92 -11.47 -36.79 14.29
C PHE A 92 -12.36 -36.71 13.06
N ALA A 93 -13.39 -37.56 12.93
CA ALA A 93 -14.33 -37.50 11.82
C ALA A 93 -15.12 -36.18 11.80
N VAL A 94 -15.62 -35.72 12.94
CA VAL A 94 -16.33 -34.43 13.03
C VAL A 94 -15.38 -33.28 12.70
N LEU A 95 -14.15 -33.29 13.22
CA LEU A 95 -13.15 -32.27 12.91
C LEU A 95 -12.82 -32.25 11.43
N ALA A 96 -12.63 -33.40 10.79
CA ALA A 96 -12.37 -33.51 9.35
C ALA A 96 -13.55 -32.95 8.52
N VAL A 97 -14.80 -33.25 8.90
CA VAL A 97 -15.99 -32.70 8.24
C VAL A 97 -16.06 -31.19 8.40
N VAL A 98 -15.77 -30.65 9.61
CA VAL A 98 -15.76 -29.20 9.85
C VAL A 98 -14.67 -28.53 9.01
N ILE A 99 -13.46 -29.10 8.97
CA ILE A 99 -12.37 -28.57 8.14
C ILE A 99 -12.74 -28.58 6.66
N ALA A 100 -13.30 -29.69 6.17
CA ALA A 100 -13.76 -29.79 4.79
C ALA A 100 -14.85 -28.76 4.46
N ALA A 101 -15.82 -28.58 5.35
CA ALA A 101 -16.87 -27.57 5.19
C ALA A 101 -16.29 -26.13 5.17
N VAL A 102 -15.31 -25.81 6.03
CA VAL A 102 -14.62 -24.53 6.05
C VAL A 102 -13.84 -24.32 4.76
N LEU A 103 -13.12 -25.34 4.25
CA LEU A 103 -12.38 -25.24 3.00
C LEU A 103 -13.31 -25.00 1.81
N VAL A 104 -14.44 -25.73 1.72
CA VAL A 104 -15.44 -25.54 0.66
C VAL A 104 -16.06 -24.15 0.74
N ALA A 105 -16.42 -23.67 1.94
CA ALA A 105 -16.97 -22.33 2.14
C ALA A 105 -15.95 -21.24 1.76
N SER A 106 -14.67 -21.42 2.13
CA SER A 106 -13.58 -20.49 1.78
C SER A 106 -13.33 -20.46 0.28
N ALA A 107 -13.32 -21.60 -0.39
CA ALA A 107 -13.19 -21.69 -1.84
C ALA A 107 -14.38 -21.01 -2.54
N GLY A 108 -15.61 -21.29 -2.11
CA GLY A 108 -16.82 -20.63 -2.62
C GLY A 108 -16.76 -19.12 -2.45
N MET A 109 -16.33 -18.63 -1.30
CA MET A 109 -16.14 -17.19 -1.02
C MET A 109 -15.08 -16.58 -1.94
N TYR A 110 -13.94 -17.26 -2.12
CA TYR A 110 -12.89 -16.83 -3.04
C TYR A 110 -13.44 -16.64 -4.47
N PHE A 111 -14.10 -17.64 -5.03
CA PHE A 111 -14.66 -17.54 -6.37
C PHE A 111 -15.76 -16.48 -6.48
N TYR A 112 -16.58 -16.33 -5.43
CA TYR A 112 -17.61 -15.30 -5.38
C TYR A 112 -17.02 -13.89 -5.39
N VAL A 113 -16.02 -13.60 -4.55
CA VAL A 113 -15.34 -12.29 -4.52
C VAL A 113 -14.57 -12.04 -5.82
N ASN A 114 -13.85 -13.05 -6.32
CA ASN A 114 -13.10 -12.96 -7.56
C ASN A 114 -13.99 -12.66 -8.78
N SER A 115 -15.24 -13.15 -8.79
CA SER A 115 -16.22 -12.86 -9.84
C SER A 115 -16.76 -11.42 -9.81
N LYS A 116 -16.55 -10.69 -8.70
CA LYS A 116 -16.96 -9.29 -8.57
C LYS A 116 -15.94 -8.30 -9.13
N LEU A 117 -14.72 -8.75 -9.43
CA LEU A 117 -13.70 -7.91 -10.06
C LEU A 117 -14.16 -7.41 -11.43
N VAL A 118 -14.03 -6.12 -11.68
CA VAL A 118 -14.26 -5.53 -13.00
C VAL A 118 -13.02 -5.76 -13.85
N ARG A 119 -13.15 -6.56 -14.92
CA ARG A 119 -12.03 -6.95 -15.77
C ARG A 119 -11.99 -6.12 -17.04
N ALA A 120 -10.78 -5.73 -17.47
CA ALA A 120 -10.53 -5.00 -18.71
C ALA A 120 -9.30 -5.57 -19.41
N ASP A 121 -9.27 -5.48 -20.75
CA ASP A 121 -8.11 -5.85 -21.56
C ASP A 121 -7.09 -4.73 -21.57
N VAL A 122 -6.26 -4.65 -20.54
CA VAL A 122 -5.28 -3.56 -20.37
C VAL A 122 -3.90 -3.99 -20.85
N LEU A 123 -3.43 -5.15 -20.44
CA LEU A 123 -2.07 -5.63 -20.69
C LEU A 123 -1.99 -6.51 -21.94
N VAL A 124 -2.40 -5.97 -23.06
CA VAL A 124 -2.37 -6.69 -24.34
C VAL A 124 -0.95 -6.81 -24.88
N SER A 125 -0.72 -7.83 -25.73
CA SER A 125 0.52 -7.96 -26.48
C SER A 125 0.57 -6.94 -27.63
N TYR A 126 1.72 -6.33 -27.82
CA TYR A 126 2.03 -5.42 -28.93
C TYR A 126 3.47 -5.60 -29.39
N ALA A 127 3.80 -5.13 -30.60
CA ALA A 127 5.17 -5.19 -31.11
C ALA A 127 6.09 -4.26 -30.29
N GLY A 128 7.19 -4.82 -29.75
CA GLY A 128 8.11 -4.06 -28.90
C GLY A 128 7.78 -4.07 -27.40
N ARG A 129 6.72 -4.78 -26.98
CA ARG A 129 6.46 -4.98 -25.56
C ARG A 129 7.69 -5.57 -24.87
N PRO A 130 8.15 -5.01 -23.73
CA PRO A 130 9.23 -5.61 -22.97
C PRO A 130 8.96 -7.10 -22.71
N PRO A 131 9.97 -7.99 -22.82
CA PRO A 131 9.77 -9.42 -22.54
C PRO A 131 9.42 -9.60 -21.06
N ALA A 132 8.56 -10.59 -20.76
CA ALA A 132 8.35 -11.06 -19.40
C ALA A 132 9.68 -11.63 -18.91
N ALA A 133 10.39 -10.89 -18.09
CA ALA A 133 11.69 -11.30 -17.61
C ALA A 133 11.53 -12.51 -16.68
N ALA A 134 12.31 -13.54 -16.93
CA ALA A 134 12.20 -14.82 -16.25
C ALA A 134 12.47 -14.81 -14.74
N ALA A 135 12.81 -13.65 -14.14
CA ALA A 135 13.14 -13.59 -12.71
C ALA A 135 12.94 -12.23 -12.04
N ALA A 136 12.49 -11.26 -12.77
CA ALA A 136 12.45 -9.90 -12.25
C ALA A 136 11.14 -9.62 -11.55
N GLY A 137 10.96 -9.91 -10.30
CA GLY A 137 9.83 -9.51 -9.45
C GLY A 137 8.45 -9.38 -10.14
N THR A 138 7.53 -8.68 -9.52
CA THR A 138 6.20 -8.43 -10.09
C THR A 138 5.94 -6.92 -10.15
N ASN A 139 5.62 -6.40 -11.33
CA ASN A 139 5.32 -4.99 -11.53
C ASN A 139 3.81 -4.77 -11.71
N TRP A 140 3.27 -3.88 -10.91
CA TRP A 140 1.89 -3.43 -10.96
C TRP A 140 1.80 -2.01 -11.49
N LEU A 141 0.91 -1.78 -12.44
CA LEU A 141 0.47 -0.43 -12.76
C LEU A 141 -0.78 -0.12 -11.95
N ILE A 142 -0.70 0.91 -11.10
CA ILE A 142 -1.79 1.37 -10.25
C ILE A 142 -2.21 2.75 -10.74
N THR A 143 -3.51 2.91 -11.03
CA THR A 143 -4.05 4.19 -11.49
C THR A 143 -5.24 4.63 -10.66
N GLY A 144 -5.26 5.92 -10.33
CA GLY A 144 -6.44 6.60 -9.83
C GLY A 144 -7.02 7.51 -10.91
N SER A 145 -8.22 7.24 -11.35
CA SER A 145 -8.87 8.04 -12.39
C SER A 145 -10.01 8.90 -11.82
N ASP A 146 -10.31 9.99 -12.50
CA ASP A 146 -11.49 10.82 -12.23
C ASP A 146 -12.80 10.20 -12.78
N SER A 147 -12.76 8.91 -13.13
CA SER A 147 -13.93 8.16 -13.55
C SER A 147 -15.04 8.23 -12.52
N ARG A 148 -16.23 8.63 -12.97
CA ARG A 148 -17.43 8.76 -12.16
C ARG A 148 -18.34 7.54 -12.26
N GLN A 149 -17.88 6.48 -12.91
CA GLN A 149 -18.64 5.23 -12.98
C GLN A 149 -19.03 4.75 -11.58
N GLY A 150 -20.30 4.44 -11.41
CA GLY A 150 -20.86 4.02 -10.12
C GLY A 150 -21.28 5.14 -9.17
N LEU A 151 -21.07 6.42 -9.53
CA LEU A 151 -21.63 7.55 -8.79
C LEU A 151 -23.06 7.88 -9.29
N THR A 152 -23.95 8.15 -8.33
CA THR A 152 -25.25 8.77 -8.62
C THR A 152 -25.06 10.26 -8.86
N ARG A 153 -26.02 10.88 -9.56
CA ARG A 153 -26.00 12.33 -9.78
C ARG A 153 -25.95 13.15 -8.48
N ALA A 154 -26.62 12.66 -7.44
CA ALA A 154 -26.56 13.29 -6.12
C ALA A 154 -25.15 13.26 -5.53
N GLN A 155 -24.47 12.12 -5.64
CA GLN A 155 -23.06 11.96 -5.22
C GLN A 155 -22.12 12.83 -6.06
N GLU A 156 -22.30 12.92 -7.37
CA GLU A 156 -21.50 13.81 -8.21
C GLU A 156 -21.58 15.28 -7.75
N ILE A 157 -22.77 15.74 -7.40
CA ILE A 157 -22.99 17.09 -6.88
C ILE A 157 -22.33 17.26 -5.50
N GLN A 158 -22.58 16.30 -4.58
CA GLN A 158 -22.03 16.32 -3.22
C GLN A 158 -20.49 16.30 -3.22
N LEU A 159 -19.91 15.50 -4.11
CA LEU A 159 -18.47 15.33 -4.24
C LEU A 159 -17.79 16.46 -5.06
N ALA A 160 -18.56 17.45 -5.49
CA ALA A 160 -18.08 18.55 -6.36
C ALA A 160 -17.24 18.04 -7.55
N THR A 161 -17.63 16.89 -8.15
CA THR A 161 -16.89 16.29 -9.27
C THR A 161 -17.14 16.96 -10.60
N GLY A 162 -17.97 18.02 -10.65
CA GLY A 162 -18.37 18.74 -11.85
C GLY A 162 -19.46 18.02 -12.64
N LYS A 163 -19.89 18.61 -13.77
CA LYS A 163 -20.93 18.00 -14.64
C LYS A 163 -20.27 16.98 -15.58
N LEU A 164 -20.93 15.84 -15.79
CA LEU A 164 -20.51 14.79 -16.72
C LEU A 164 -20.26 15.30 -18.14
N SER A 165 -21.01 16.34 -18.57
CA SER A 165 -20.92 16.96 -19.87
C SER A 165 -19.76 17.95 -20.07
N ALA A 166 -19.04 18.29 -19.00
CA ALA A 166 -18.00 19.32 -19.04
C ALA A 166 -16.58 18.78 -19.26
N ILE A 167 -16.39 17.46 -19.21
CA ILE A 167 -15.06 16.83 -19.35
C ILE A 167 -15.21 15.69 -20.36
N SER A 168 -14.75 15.92 -21.57
CA SER A 168 -14.48 14.88 -22.57
C SER A 168 -13.21 14.14 -22.11
N GLY A 169 -13.34 12.84 -21.82
CA GLY A 169 -12.22 11.97 -21.46
C GLY A 169 -12.11 11.67 -19.95
N GLN A 170 -11.60 10.49 -19.66
CA GLN A 170 -11.22 10.07 -18.31
C GLN A 170 -9.73 10.35 -18.14
N ARG A 171 -9.35 11.07 -17.11
CA ARG A 171 -7.94 11.35 -16.81
C ARG A 171 -7.47 10.52 -15.63
N SER A 172 -6.25 10.05 -15.72
CA SER A 172 -5.58 9.48 -14.55
C SER A 172 -4.80 10.58 -13.84
N ASP A 173 -5.23 10.94 -12.64
CA ASP A 173 -4.54 11.91 -11.80
C ASP A 173 -3.43 11.29 -10.94
N THR A 174 -3.52 9.98 -10.73
CA THR A 174 -2.53 9.20 -9.96
C THR A 174 -2.05 8.05 -10.81
N ILE A 175 -0.75 8.00 -11.05
CA ILE A 175 -0.07 6.93 -11.80
C ILE A 175 1.08 6.44 -10.93
N MET A 176 1.08 5.16 -10.59
CA MET A 176 2.12 4.55 -9.75
C MET A 176 2.53 3.20 -10.31
N ILE A 177 3.81 2.85 -10.14
CA ILE A 177 4.33 1.51 -10.39
C ILE A 177 4.73 0.93 -9.03
N LEU A 178 4.11 -0.22 -8.66
CA LEU A 178 4.53 -1.01 -7.52
C LEU A 178 5.37 -2.17 -8.02
N HIS A 179 6.62 -2.23 -7.58
CA HIS A 179 7.51 -3.36 -7.81
C HIS A 179 7.58 -4.21 -6.55
N ILE A 180 7.30 -5.51 -6.68
CA ILE A 180 7.39 -6.50 -5.62
C ILE A 180 8.55 -7.42 -5.97
N PRO A 181 9.68 -7.36 -5.24
CA PRO A 181 10.85 -8.17 -5.52
C PRO A 181 10.60 -9.67 -5.34
N SER A 182 11.16 -10.51 -6.22
CA SER A 182 11.08 -11.97 -6.13
C SER A 182 11.96 -12.54 -5.01
N ASN A 183 12.99 -11.79 -4.63
CA ASN A 183 13.99 -12.20 -3.62
C ASN A 183 13.56 -11.92 -2.16
N GLY A 184 12.33 -11.47 -1.94
CA GLY A 184 11.82 -11.11 -0.61
C GLY A 184 12.29 -9.76 -0.08
N GLY A 185 12.90 -8.94 -0.94
CA GLY A 185 13.26 -7.55 -0.63
C GLY A 185 12.04 -6.67 -0.33
N ARG A 186 12.29 -5.43 0.06
CA ARG A 186 11.19 -4.48 0.32
C ARG A 186 10.56 -4.03 -1.00
N PRO A 187 9.22 -4.04 -1.10
CA PRO A 187 8.52 -3.51 -2.25
C PRO A 187 8.85 -2.03 -2.48
N VAL A 188 8.88 -1.61 -3.74
CA VAL A 188 9.15 -0.22 -4.13
C VAL A 188 7.92 0.36 -4.82
N LEU A 189 7.43 1.48 -4.34
CA LEU A 189 6.33 2.23 -4.95
C LEU A 189 6.86 3.50 -5.60
N VAL A 190 6.81 3.55 -6.92
CA VAL A 190 7.26 4.67 -7.74
C VAL A 190 6.07 5.50 -8.17
N SER A 191 6.03 6.77 -7.80
CA SER A 191 5.05 7.74 -8.29
C SER A 191 5.51 8.33 -9.62
N ILE A 192 4.61 8.37 -10.60
CA ILE A 192 4.83 8.99 -11.91
C ILE A 192 3.99 10.27 -11.97
N PRO A 193 4.58 11.47 -12.04
CA PRO A 193 3.82 12.70 -12.19
C PRO A 193 2.95 12.66 -13.44
N ARG A 194 1.69 13.00 -13.32
CA ARG A 194 0.71 12.98 -14.44
C ARG A 194 1.09 13.88 -15.61
N ASP A 195 1.86 14.94 -15.32
CA ASP A 195 2.33 15.92 -16.31
C ASP A 195 3.71 15.56 -16.89
N SER A 196 4.21 14.32 -16.66
CA SER A 196 5.45 13.80 -17.26
C SER A 196 5.37 13.83 -18.77
N TYR A 197 6.32 14.51 -19.41
CA TYR A 197 6.38 14.64 -20.88
C TYR A 197 7.07 13.42 -21.47
N VAL A 198 6.33 12.58 -22.18
CA VAL A 198 6.78 11.27 -22.68
C VAL A 198 6.25 11.00 -24.08
N PRO A 199 6.91 10.16 -24.88
CA PRO A 199 6.39 9.69 -26.15
C PRO A 199 5.22 8.73 -25.91
N ILE A 200 4.06 9.06 -26.49
CA ILE A 200 2.85 8.25 -26.48
C ILE A 200 2.74 7.52 -27.81
N PRO A 201 2.66 6.18 -27.84
CA PRO A 201 2.57 5.43 -29.09
C PRO A 201 1.43 5.91 -29.99
N GLY A 202 1.77 6.27 -31.23
CA GLY A 202 0.80 6.76 -32.22
C GLY A 202 0.38 8.23 -32.08
N TYR A 203 0.81 8.95 -31.02
CA TYR A 203 0.36 10.33 -30.75
C TYR A 203 1.50 11.33 -30.55
N GLY A 204 2.77 10.89 -30.67
CA GLY A 204 3.92 11.77 -30.41
C GLY A 204 4.17 11.99 -28.92
N SER A 205 4.94 13.05 -28.58
CA SER A 205 5.26 13.36 -27.19
C SER A 205 4.22 14.28 -26.59
N SER A 206 3.70 13.92 -25.41
CA SER A 206 2.71 14.69 -24.64
C SER A 206 2.81 14.33 -23.15
N LYS A 207 1.98 14.97 -22.31
CA LYS A 207 1.83 14.61 -20.90
C LYS A 207 1.30 13.18 -20.77
N ILE A 208 1.87 12.39 -19.87
CA ILE A 208 1.54 10.97 -19.75
C ILE A 208 0.06 10.71 -19.45
N ASN A 209 -0.62 11.62 -18.76
CA ASN A 209 -2.05 11.51 -18.48
C ASN A 209 -2.90 11.59 -19.78
N ALA A 210 -2.38 12.19 -20.86
CA ALA A 210 -3.05 12.19 -22.17
C ALA A 210 -3.14 10.78 -22.76
N ALA A 211 -2.19 9.89 -22.47
CA ALA A 211 -2.29 8.49 -22.89
C ALA A 211 -3.55 7.80 -22.33
N TYR A 212 -3.91 8.12 -21.07
CA TYR A 212 -5.13 7.59 -20.49
C TYR A 212 -6.40 8.18 -21.12
N ASP A 213 -6.38 9.46 -21.46
CA ASP A 213 -7.49 10.15 -22.14
C ASP A 213 -7.71 9.65 -23.58
N LEU A 214 -6.62 9.40 -24.30
CA LEU A 214 -6.64 9.00 -25.72
C LEU A 214 -6.94 7.51 -25.94
N GLY A 215 -6.44 6.63 -25.08
CA GLY A 215 -6.55 5.18 -25.28
C GLY A 215 -6.79 4.38 -23.98
N GLY A 216 -7.20 5.07 -22.91
CA GLY A 216 -7.51 4.45 -21.63
C GLY A 216 -6.28 3.82 -20.95
N PRO A 217 -6.53 2.91 -20.00
CA PRO A 217 -5.45 2.26 -19.26
C PRO A 217 -4.53 1.41 -20.15
N LYS A 218 -5.03 0.94 -21.29
CA LYS A 218 -4.25 0.16 -22.25
C LYS A 218 -3.10 0.99 -22.85
N LEU A 219 -3.41 2.16 -23.40
CA LEU A 219 -2.40 3.04 -24.01
C LEU A 219 -1.43 3.60 -22.93
N LEU A 220 -1.94 3.88 -21.71
CA LEU A 220 -1.08 4.28 -20.61
C LEU A 220 -0.11 3.16 -20.23
N ALA A 221 -0.56 1.91 -20.15
CA ALA A 221 0.30 0.76 -19.84
C ALA A 221 1.36 0.55 -20.93
N GLU A 222 0.97 0.64 -22.21
CA GLU A 222 1.91 0.58 -23.33
C GLU A 222 2.94 1.70 -23.27
N THR A 223 2.50 2.93 -23.04
CA THR A 223 3.37 4.10 -22.89
C THR A 223 4.40 3.89 -21.79
N LEU A 224 3.94 3.48 -20.59
CA LEU A 224 4.83 3.23 -19.44
C LEU A 224 5.82 2.11 -19.72
N GLN A 225 5.38 0.98 -20.28
CA GLN A 225 6.26 -0.13 -20.63
C GLN A 225 7.36 0.32 -21.62
N ASN A 226 7.00 1.14 -22.60
CA ASN A 226 7.94 1.64 -23.61
C ASN A 226 8.98 2.61 -23.01
N VAL A 227 8.55 3.52 -22.12
CA VAL A 227 9.44 4.54 -21.56
C VAL A 227 10.27 4.04 -20.39
N THR A 228 9.80 3.04 -19.63
CA THR A 228 10.53 2.48 -18.48
C THR A 228 11.31 1.21 -18.81
N GLY A 229 10.94 0.52 -19.90
CA GLY A 229 11.46 -0.81 -20.24
C GLY A 229 11.03 -1.91 -19.24
N LEU A 230 10.10 -1.62 -18.33
CA LEU A 230 9.54 -2.59 -17.39
C LEU A 230 8.43 -3.40 -18.05
N TYR A 231 8.43 -4.71 -17.80
CA TYR A 231 7.26 -5.54 -18.08
C TYR A 231 6.25 -5.35 -16.96
N ILE A 232 5.02 -4.90 -17.27
CA ILE A 232 3.94 -4.78 -16.31
C ILE A 232 3.16 -6.09 -16.29
N ASN A 233 3.09 -6.72 -15.11
CA ASN A 233 2.43 -8.01 -14.89
C ASN A 233 0.94 -7.84 -14.61
N HIS A 234 0.57 -6.81 -13.84
CA HIS A 234 -0.79 -6.58 -13.38
C HIS A 234 -1.18 -5.12 -13.49
N TYR A 235 -2.46 -4.90 -13.67
CA TYR A 235 -3.08 -3.57 -13.64
C TYR A 235 -4.15 -3.50 -12.56
N MET A 236 -4.21 -2.38 -11.87
CA MET A 236 -5.27 -2.04 -10.95
C MET A 236 -5.63 -0.56 -11.10
N GLY A 237 -6.89 -0.30 -11.43
CA GLY A 237 -7.46 1.05 -11.53
C GLY A 237 -8.61 1.24 -10.56
N ILE A 238 -8.71 2.45 -9.98
CA ILE A 238 -9.82 2.85 -9.14
C ILE A 238 -10.34 4.21 -9.58
N GLY A 239 -11.66 4.31 -9.80
CA GLY A 239 -12.34 5.58 -10.04
C GLY A 239 -12.87 6.20 -8.76
N PHE A 240 -13.41 7.42 -8.82
CA PHE A 240 -13.98 8.11 -7.66
C PHE A 240 -15.09 7.32 -6.99
N GLY A 241 -16.02 6.75 -7.74
CA GLY A 241 -17.11 5.93 -7.20
C GLY A 241 -16.58 4.68 -6.50
N GLY A 242 -15.59 4.03 -7.11
CA GLY A 242 -14.90 2.89 -6.53
C GLY A 242 -14.21 3.24 -5.21
N PHE A 243 -13.48 4.35 -5.18
CA PHE A 243 -12.80 4.83 -3.98
C PHE A 243 -13.79 5.07 -2.81
N VAL A 244 -14.88 5.79 -3.07
CA VAL A 244 -15.94 6.04 -2.08
C VAL A 244 -16.52 4.74 -1.56
N SER A 245 -16.79 3.80 -2.47
CA SER A 245 -17.34 2.48 -2.13
C SER A 245 -16.40 1.66 -1.25
N VAL A 246 -15.11 1.65 -1.56
CA VAL A 246 -14.07 0.95 -0.75
C VAL A 246 -14.02 1.53 0.66
N VAL A 247 -13.91 2.85 0.79
CA VAL A 247 -13.83 3.50 2.10
C VAL A 247 -15.08 3.25 2.94
N ASN A 248 -16.25 3.34 2.33
CA ASN A 248 -17.52 3.07 3.04
C ASN A 248 -17.64 1.59 3.44
N ALA A 249 -17.23 0.65 2.57
CA ALA A 249 -17.29 -0.78 2.83
C ALA A 249 -16.45 -1.22 4.04
N ILE A 250 -15.33 -0.54 4.31
CA ILE A 250 -14.51 -0.80 5.50
C ILE A 250 -14.91 0.00 6.75
N GLY A 251 -16.01 0.77 6.66
CA GLY A 251 -16.51 1.59 7.77
C GLY A 251 -15.74 2.88 8.00
N GLY A 252 -15.13 3.44 6.95
CA GLY A 252 -14.37 4.70 6.99
C GLY A 252 -12.93 4.56 7.45
N VAL A 253 -12.17 5.64 7.32
CA VAL A 253 -10.73 5.73 7.66
C VAL A 253 -10.53 6.78 8.76
N ARG A 254 -9.85 6.39 9.84
CA ARG A 254 -9.54 7.30 10.93
C ARG A 254 -8.35 8.19 10.56
N MET A 255 -8.58 9.50 10.58
CA MET A 255 -7.58 10.53 10.34
C MET A 255 -7.54 11.53 11.48
N CYS A 256 -6.35 12.04 11.79
CA CYS A 256 -6.15 13.11 12.77
C CYS A 256 -5.62 14.33 12.04
N LEU A 257 -6.41 15.39 12.01
CA LEU A 257 -6.10 16.64 11.29
C LEU A 257 -5.54 17.68 12.26
N PRO A 258 -4.43 18.32 11.96
CA PRO A 258 -3.84 19.36 12.82
C PRO A 258 -4.69 20.63 12.87
N GLY A 259 -5.50 20.89 11.84
CA GLY A 259 -6.40 22.04 11.71
C GLY A 259 -7.65 21.71 10.92
N PRO A 260 -8.65 22.63 10.88
CA PRO A 260 -9.82 22.46 10.04
C PRO A 260 -9.40 22.52 8.55
N MET A 261 -10.08 21.74 7.70
CA MET A 261 -9.81 21.70 6.26
C MET A 261 -11.10 21.95 5.50
N VAL A 262 -11.17 23.08 4.79
CA VAL A 262 -12.32 23.47 3.98
C VAL A 262 -11.86 23.70 2.55
N ASP A 263 -12.43 22.91 1.61
CA ASP A 263 -12.21 23.07 0.17
C ASP A 263 -13.52 22.81 -0.60
N PRO A 264 -14.28 23.85 -0.91
CA PRO A 264 -15.53 23.70 -1.66
C PRO A 264 -15.36 23.05 -3.04
N LYS A 265 -14.16 23.21 -3.66
CA LYS A 265 -13.87 22.60 -4.98
C LYS A 265 -13.65 21.08 -4.89
N ALA A 266 -13.23 20.60 -3.72
CA ALA A 266 -13.11 19.18 -3.44
C ALA A 266 -14.34 18.62 -2.69
N GLY A 267 -15.34 19.44 -2.35
CA GLY A 267 -16.48 19.05 -1.54
C GLY A 267 -16.08 18.72 -0.10
N LEU A 268 -15.07 19.41 0.44
CA LEU A 268 -14.46 19.09 1.75
C LEU A 268 -14.79 20.14 2.79
N ASP A 269 -15.28 19.67 3.93
CA ASP A 269 -15.44 20.46 5.16
C ASP A 269 -15.18 19.52 6.36
N LEU A 270 -13.97 19.60 6.92
CA LEU A 270 -13.49 18.78 8.03
C LEU A 270 -13.03 19.63 9.19
N LYS A 271 -13.38 19.22 10.40
CA LYS A 271 -12.94 19.84 11.64
C LYS A 271 -11.52 19.37 12.01
N ALA A 272 -10.82 20.17 12.80
CA ALA A 272 -9.57 19.73 13.44
C ALA A 272 -9.81 18.54 14.38
N GLY A 273 -8.77 17.73 14.60
CA GLY A 273 -8.80 16.60 15.51
C GLY A 273 -8.95 15.25 14.81
N CYS A 274 -9.09 14.19 15.62
CA CYS A 274 -9.18 12.83 15.12
C CYS A 274 -10.64 12.46 14.83
N GLN A 275 -10.93 12.06 13.59
CA GLN A 275 -12.27 11.70 13.13
C GLN A 275 -12.21 10.54 12.14
N VAL A 276 -13.34 9.87 11.93
CA VAL A 276 -13.50 8.81 10.92
C VAL A 276 -14.07 9.46 9.67
N LEU A 277 -13.31 9.46 8.59
CA LEU A 277 -13.75 9.97 7.30
C LEU A 277 -14.55 8.88 6.57
N ASN A 278 -15.76 9.21 6.13
CA ASN A 278 -16.50 8.38 5.19
C ASN A 278 -15.93 8.50 3.78
N GLY A 279 -16.49 7.76 2.81
CA GLY A 279 -15.98 7.75 1.43
C GLY A 279 -15.95 9.12 0.78
N ASP A 280 -16.97 9.93 0.98
CA ASP A 280 -17.10 11.27 0.39
C ASP A 280 -16.06 12.23 0.99
N GLN A 281 -15.93 12.23 2.31
CA GLN A 281 -14.93 13.03 3.03
C GLN A 281 -13.50 12.60 2.68
N ALA A 282 -13.29 11.29 2.57
CA ALA A 282 -11.99 10.75 2.18
C ALA A 282 -11.62 11.14 0.75
N LEU A 283 -12.58 11.09 -0.19
CA LEU A 283 -12.34 11.54 -1.57
C LEU A 283 -12.04 13.03 -1.63
N GLY A 284 -12.79 13.87 -0.90
CA GLY A 284 -12.50 15.28 -0.77
C GLY A 284 -11.09 15.53 -0.20
N TYR A 285 -10.72 14.78 0.83
CA TYR A 285 -9.41 14.88 1.47
C TYR A 285 -8.24 14.57 0.51
N VAL A 286 -8.31 13.51 -0.27
CA VAL A 286 -7.22 13.18 -1.20
C VAL A 286 -7.18 14.07 -2.45
N ARG A 287 -8.27 14.77 -2.77
CA ARG A 287 -8.40 15.68 -3.92
C ARG A 287 -8.10 17.14 -3.60
N THR A 288 -8.18 17.54 -2.33
CA THR A 288 -7.99 18.94 -1.96
C THR A 288 -6.62 19.46 -2.36
N ARG A 289 -6.59 20.68 -2.84
CA ARG A 289 -5.37 21.45 -3.16
C ARG A 289 -5.20 22.64 -2.24
N ASN A 290 -6.13 22.83 -1.29
CA ASN A 290 -6.15 23.95 -0.37
C ASN A 290 -5.38 23.62 0.91
N PHE A 291 -4.11 23.20 0.75
CA PHE A 291 -3.19 23.07 1.88
C PHE A 291 -2.50 24.40 2.11
N ALA A 292 -2.61 24.93 3.32
CA ALA A 292 -1.93 26.16 3.72
C ALA A 292 -0.39 26.06 3.70
N LEU A 293 0.15 24.84 3.57
CA LEU A 293 1.57 24.54 3.62
C LEU A 293 1.93 23.61 2.44
N SER A 294 2.63 24.13 1.47
CA SER A 294 3.39 23.49 0.36
C SER A 294 2.92 22.13 -0.21
N ASP A 295 3.23 21.85 -1.48
CA ASP A 295 2.99 20.58 -2.18
C ASP A 295 3.57 19.36 -1.45
N LEU A 296 4.63 19.53 -0.65
CA LEU A 296 5.23 18.48 0.18
C LEU A 296 4.29 17.96 1.27
N GLN A 297 3.49 18.85 1.89
CA GLN A 297 2.51 18.47 2.89
C GLN A 297 1.40 17.60 2.27
N ARG A 298 0.96 17.94 1.07
CA ARG A 298 -0.06 17.17 0.33
C ARG A 298 0.40 15.72 0.08
N GLU A 299 1.64 15.52 -0.35
CA GLU A 299 2.16 14.17 -0.57
C GLU A 299 2.23 13.36 0.73
N GLN A 300 2.63 14.00 1.82
CA GLN A 300 2.67 13.35 3.15
C GLN A 300 1.28 12.94 3.61
N ASP A 301 0.30 13.83 3.46
CA ASP A 301 -1.08 13.57 3.88
C ASP A 301 -1.75 12.47 3.05
N GLN A 302 -1.48 12.43 1.74
CA GLN A 302 -1.93 11.33 0.88
C GLN A 302 -1.30 9.99 1.28
N ARG A 303 -0.01 9.97 1.62
CA ARG A 303 0.68 8.77 2.11
C ARG A 303 0.13 8.31 3.46
N LEU A 304 -0.13 9.24 4.38
CA LEU A 304 -0.74 8.95 5.68
C LEU A 304 -2.15 8.38 5.52
N PHE A 305 -2.94 8.95 4.62
CA PHE A 305 -4.27 8.42 4.31
C PHE A 305 -4.20 6.99 3.76
N LEU A 306 -3.35 6.74 2.75
CA LEU A 306 -3.16 5.42 2.17
C LEU A 306 -2.72 4.40 3.23
N LYS A 307 -1.76 4.76 4.08
CA LYS A 307 -1.31 3.92 5.20
C LYS A 307 -2.46 3.60 6.16
N SER A 308 -3.28 4.58 6.51
CA SER A 308 -4.44 4.42 7.41
C SER A 308 -5.52 3.53 6.77
N LEU A 309 -5.79 3.72 5.48
CA LEU A 309 -6.71 2.89 4.68
C LEU A 309 -6.27 1.43 4.68
N LEU A 310 -5.02 1.16 4.30
CA LEU A 310 -4.46 -0.20 4.24
C LEU A 310 -4.41 -0.86 5.62
N SER A 311 -4.04 -0.12 6.66
CA SER A 311 -4.05 -0.61 8.04
C SER A 311 -5.46 -1.02 8.48
N LYS A 312 -6.47 -0.24 8.14
CA LYS A 312 -7.87 -0.55 8.43
C LYS A 312 -8.35 -1.79 7.68
N MET A 313 -8.06 -1.89 6.39
CA MET A 313 -8.43 -3.04 5.55
C MET A 313 -7.83 -4.35 6.06
N THR A 314 -6.60 -4.31 6.56
CA THR A 314 -5.86 -5.49 7.04
C THR A 314 -5.97 -5.70 8.55
N SER A 315 -6.80 -4.95 9.24
CA SER A 315 -6.99 -5.10 10.70
C SER A 315 -7.68 -6.43 11.03
N THR A 316 -7.29 -7.04 12.15
CA THR A 316 -7.89 -8.29 12.65
C THR A 316 -9.40 -8.17 12.87
N GLY A 317 -9.87 -6.99 13.30
CA GLY A 317 -11.30 -6.72 13.48
C GLY A 317 -12.10 -6.75 12.18
N THR A 318 -11.49 -6.34 11.05
CA THR A 318 -12.13 -6.43 9.73
C THR A 318 -12.04 -7.86 9.18
N LEU A 319 -10.88 -8.53 9.31
CA LEU A 319 -10.64 -9.84 8.72
C LEU A 319 -11.37 -10.98 9.42
N LEU A 320 -11.48 -10.93 10.76
CA LEU A 320 -12.08 -12.00 11.56
C LEU A 320 -13.61 -11.91 11.68
N ASN A 321 -14.21 -10.77 11.32
CA ASN A 321 -15.66 -10.60 11.34
C ASN A 321 -16.26 -10.83 9.94
N PRO A 322 -16.92 -11.97 9.66
CA PRO A 322 -17.45 -12.27 8.33
C PRO A 322 -18.54 -11.27 7.89
N PHE A 323 -19.27 -10.67 8.83
CA PHE A 323 -20.29 -9.65 8.53
C PHE A 323 -19.66 -8.32 8.09
N ALA A 324 -18.39 -8.07 8.42
CA ALA A 324 -17.65 -6.90 7.96
C ALA A 324 -16.73 -7.24 6.77
N SER A 325 -16.07 -8.40 6.79
CA SER A 325 -15.07 -8.77 5.78
C SER A 325 -15.70 -9.08 4.41
N VAL A 326 -16.88 -9.73 4.37
CA VAL A 326 -17.52 -10.10 3.09
C VAL A 326 -18.02 -8.86 2.34
N PRO A 327 -18.79 -7.94 2.93
CA PRO A 327 -19.18 -6.69 2.27
C PRO A 327 -17.95 -5.83 1.87
N ALA A 328 -16.94 -5.75 2.74
CA ALA A 328 -15.71 -5.02 2.45
C ALA A 328 -14.97 -5.63 1.24
N ALA A 329 -14.82 -6.94 1.20
CA ALA A 329 -14.15 -7.65 0.09
C ALA A 329 -14.91 -7.50 -1.22
N THR A 330 -16.24 -7.71 -1.21
CA THR A 330 -17.07 -7.61 -2.42
C THR A 330 -17.20 -6.16 -2.91
N GLY A 331 -17.38 -5.20 -1.99
CA GLY A 331 -17.41 -3.78 -2.32
C GLY A 331 -16.08 -3.30 -2.91
N THR A 332 -14.95 -3.73 -2.33
CA THR A 332 -13.62 -3.44 -2.87
C THR A 332 -13.43 -4.09 -4.24
N ALA A 333 -13.76 -5.37 -4.40
CA ALA A 333 -13.60 -6.07 -5.66
C ALA A 333 -14.39 -5.42 -6.81
N SER A 334 -15.66 -5.03 -6.55
CA SER A 334 -16.50 -4.36 -7.55
C SER A 334 -16.08 -2.91 -7.87
N ALA A 335 -15.25 -2.32 -7.02
CA ALA A 335 -14.75 -0.96 -7.16
C ALA A 335 -13.43 -0.89 -7.95
N LEU A 336 -12.74 -2.02 -8.11
CA LEU A 336 -11.46 -2.11 -8.80
C LEU A 336 -11.64 -2.61 -10.23
N THR A 337 -11.00 -1.90 -11.16
CA THR A 337 -10.79 -2.41 -12.52
C THR A 337 -9.42 -3.06 -12.60
N VAL A 338 -9.36 -4.30 -13.02
CA VAL A 338 -8.11 -5.08 -13.09
C VAL A 338 -7.92 -5.65 -14.50
N ASP A 339 -6.67 -6.03 -14.82
CA ASP A 339 -6.41 -6.76 -16.06
C ASP A 339 -7.06 -8.16 -16.03
N GLN A 340 -7.34 -8.73 -17.21
CA GLN A 340 -7.96 -10.06 -17.36
C GLN A 340 -7.21 -11.16 -16.60
N SER A 341 -5.89 -11.09 -16.58
CA SER A 341 -5.02 -12.08 -15.93
C SER A 341 -4.93 -11.95 -14.41
N THR A 342 -5.41 -10.85 -13.84
CA THR A 342 -5.27 -10.54 -12.42
C THR A 342 -6.31 -11.27 -11.58
N SER A 343 -5.85 -12.04 -10.59
CA SER A 343 -6.70 -12.75 -9.64
C SER A 343 -6.84 -12.00 -8.30
N LEU A 344 -7.80 -12.42 -7.48
CA LEU A 344 -7.93 -11.91 -6.10
C LEU A 344 -6.67 -12.19 -5.27
N MET A 345 -5.95 -13.31 -5.53
CA MET A 345 -4.72 -13.63 -4.80
C MET A 345 -3.61 -12.64 -5.14
N ASP A 346 -3.49 -12.24 -6.41
CA ASP A 346 -2.51 -11.23 -6.84
C ASP A 346 -2.80 -9.88 -6.19
N LEU A 347 -4.08 -9.49 -6.10
CA LEU A 347 -4.49 -8.27 -5.38
C LEU A 347 -4.16 -8.32 -3.88
N LEU A 348 -4.31 -9.48 -3.23
CA LEU A 348 -3.91 -9.65 -1.83
C LEU A 348 -2.39 -9.49 -1.68
N HIS A 349 -1.59 -10.08 -2.56
CA HIS A 349 -0.14 -9.88 -2.55
C HIS A 349 0.23 -8.42 -2.72
N ALA A 350 -0.39 -7.70 -3.67
CA ALA A 350 -0.17 -6.27 -3.85
C ALA A 350 -0.58 -5.46 -2.60
N ALA A 351 -1.72 -5.79 -1.98
CA ALA A 351 -2.17 -5.14 -0.77
C ALA A 351 -1.21 -5.34 0.41
N PHE A 352 -0.63 -6.53 0.56
CA PHE A 352 0.41 -6.79 1.56
C PHE A 352 1.70 -6.02 1.26
N ALA A 353 2.12 -5.97 0.01
CA ALA A 353 3.29 -5.21 -0.42
C ALA A 353 3.15 -3.70 -0.14
N LEU A 354 1.95 -3.16 -0.35
CA LEU A 354 1.62 -1.75 -0.10
C LEU A 354 1.57 -1.36 1.40
N ARG A 355 1.68 -2.31 2.34
CA ARG A 355 1.68 -1.97 3.78
C ARG A 355 2.92 -1.22 4.24
N ASN A 356 4.07 -1.52 3.65
CA ASN A 356 5.34 -0.89 4.03
C ASN A 356 6.34 -0.85 2.85
N PRO A 357 5.98 -0.23 1.72
CA PRO A 357 6.90 -0.11 0.59
C PRO A 357 7.94 0.97 0.86
N GLU A 358 9.06 0.87 0.17
CA GLU A 358 9.91 2.02 -0.09
C GLU A 358 9.23 2.90 -1.13
N THR A 359 9.16 4.21 -0.88
CA THR A 359 8.46 5.13 -1.77
C THR A 359 9.42 6.09 -2.44
N THR A 360 9.24 6.28 -3.74
CA THR A 360 9.98 7.28 -4.49
C THR A 360 9.10 7.89 -5.58
N THR A 361 9.56 8.99 -6.14
CA THR A 361 9.02 9.57 -7.36
C THR A 361 10.06 9.35 -8.46
N VAL A 362 9.64 9.16 -9.71
CA VAL A 362 10.60 9.13 -10.82
C VAL A 362 11.48 10.37 -10.75
N PRO A 363 12.82 10.23 -10.86
CA PRO A 363 13.72 11.37 -10.78
C PRO A 363 13.44 12.43 -11.83
N LEU A 364 13.37 13.69 -11.42
CA LEU A 364 12.96 14.81 -12.26
C LEU A 364 14.13 15.72 -12.58
N ALA A 365 14.19 16.17 -13.83
CA ALA A 365 15.17 17.17 -14.32
C ALA A 365 14.56 18.57 -14.30
N SER A 366 13.26 18.72 -14.63
CA SER A 366 12.55 20.00 -14.63
C SER A 366 11.09 19.81 -14.29
N LEU A 367 10.52 20.77 -13.55
CA LEU A 367 9.09 20.83 -13.20
C LEU A 367 8.31 21.81 -14.09
N ASP A 368 9.00 22.62 -14.88
CA ASP A 368 8.47 23.75 -15.63
C ASP A 368 8.89 23.75 -17.11
N TYR A 369 9.09 22.58 -17.68
CA TYR A 369 9.44 22.45 -19.09
C TYR A 369 8.31 22.96 -19.98
N GLN A 370 8.63 23.94 -20.83
CA GLN A 370 7.70 24.49 -21.80
C GLN A 370 7.65 23.58 -23.02
N THR A 371 6.52 22.92 -23.22
CA THR A 371 6.31 22.05 -24.38
C THR A 371 5.82 22.86 -25.59
N PRO A 372 6.02 22.37 -26.81
CA PRO A 372 5.51 23.06 -27.99
C PRO A 372 3.98 23.20 -28.05
N ASN A 373 3.24 22.20 -27.50
CA ASN A 373 1.78 22.10 -27.70
C ASN A 373 0.98 21.90 -26.39
N ASP A 374 1.61 21.44 -25.31
CA ASP A 374 0.91 21.00 -24.10
C ASP A 374 1.12 21.91 -22.88
N GLY A 375 1.71 23.10 -23.11
CA GLY A 375 2.04 24.04 -22.03
C GLY A 375 3.16 23.50 -21.12
N VAL A 376 3.08 23.80 -19.81
CA VAL A 376 4.09 23.38 -18.83
C VAL A 376 3.98 21.89 -18.54
N ALA A 377 5.10 21.18 -18.60
CA ALA A 377 5.21 19.75 -18.32
C ALA A 377 6.41 19.44 -17.42
N VAL A 378 6.52 18.19 -17.01
CA VAL A 378 7.60 17.67 -16.15
C VAL A 378 8.55 16.81 -16.97
N LEU A 379 9.86 17.11 -16.90
CA LEU A 379 10.88 16.27 -17.52
C LEU A 379 11.55 15.36 -16.48
N TRP A 380 11.80 14.11 -16.87
CA TRP A 380 12.55 13.17 -16.04
C TRP A 380 14.07 13.40 -16.17
N ASN A 381 14.79 13.21 -15.08
CA ASN A 381 16.24 13.06 -15.13
C ASN A 381 16.56 11.69 -15.74
N ARG A 382 17.02 11.70 -16.99
CA ARG A 382 17.26 10.47 -17.79
C ARG A 382 18.18 9.48 -17.07
N THR A 383 19.32 9.96 -16.58
CA THR A 383 20.33 9.10 -15.97
C THR A 383 19.80 8.41 -14.72
N GLU A 384 19.20 9.17 -13.83
CA GLU A 384 18.66 8.66 -12.57
C GLU A 384 17.40 7.81 -12.80
N ALA A 385 16.54 8.19 -13.76
CA ALA A 385 15.36 7.39 -14.12
C ALA A 385 15.79 6.03 -14.70
N LEU A 386 16.80 5.98 -15.55
CA LEU A 386 17.36 4.72 -16.05
C LEU A 386 17.95 3.87 -14.91
N GLN A 387 18.65 4.47 -13.95
CA GLN A 387 19.18 3.74 -12.80
C GLN A 387 18.04 3.14 -11.97
N LEU A 388 16.97 3.92 -11.71
CA LEU A 388 15.79 3.46 -11.00
C LEU A 388 15.13 2.27 -11.72
N PHE A 389 14.75 2.45 -12.98
CA PHE A 389 14.01 1.41 -13.71
C PHE A 389 14.84 0.19 -14.04
N ASN A 390 16.16 0.32 -14.26
CA ASN A 390 17.06 -0.81 -14.40
C ASN A 390 17.19 -1.60 -13.09
N ALA A 391 17.23 -0.94 -11.93
CA ALA A 391 17.22 -1.62 -10.64
C ALA A 391 15.94 -2.48 -10.49
N LEU A 392 14.76 -1.90 -10.79
CA LEU A 392 13.48 -2.63 -10.74
C LEU A 392 13.43 -3.77 -11.77
N LYS A 393 13.90 -3.51 -13.01
CA LYS A 393 13.90 -4.52 -14.09
C LYS A 393 14.76 -5.73 -13.74
N ASN A 394 15.89 -5.52 -13.09
CA ASN A 394 16.83 -6.57 -12.73
C ASN A 394 16.60 -7.12 -11.31
N ASP A 395 15.54 -6.70 -10.64
CA ASP A 395 15.19 -7.09 -9.26
C ASP A 395 16.36 -6.85 -8.27
N THR A 396 17.04 -5.71 -8.45
CA THR A 396 18.15 -5.26 -7.60
C THR A 396 17.71 -4.10 -6.72
N PRO A 397 18.34 -3.90 -5.55
CA PRO A 397 18.01 -2.79 -4.68
C PRO A 397 18.14 -1.44 -5.40
N VAL A 398 17.13 -0.59 -5.21
CA VAL A 398 17.19 0.78 -5.74
C VAL A 398 18.28 1.56 -4.98
N PRO A 399 19.14 2.33 -5.67
CA PRO A 399 20.14 3.16 -5.01
C PRO A 399 19.51 4.06 -3.94
N PRO A 400 20.06 4.14 -2.71
CA PRO A 400 19.47 4.88 -1.59
C PRO A 400 19.21 6.36 -1.90
N GLY A 401 20.02 6.97 -2.76
CA GLY A 401 19.85 8.35 -3.20
C GLY A 401 18.57 8.61 -4.01
N LEU A 402 18.01 7.56 -4.61
CA LEU A 402 16.79 7.62 -5.41
C LEU A 402 15.53 7.30 -4.59
N ILE A 403 15.64 6.90 -3.31
CA ILE A 403 14.51 6.64 -2.42
C ILE A 403 14.17 7.93 -1.65
N THR A 404 13.15 8.64 -2.10
CA THR A 404 12.75 9.93 -1.49
C THR A 404 11.99 9.77 -0.18
N GLY A 405 11.31 8.64 0.04
CA GLY A 405 10.56 8.38 1.27
C GLY A 405 11.39 7.96 2.48
N SER A 406 12.69 7.75 2.30
CA SER A 406 13.64 7.35 3.36
C SER A 406 14.31 8.54 4.07
N LYS A 407 14.16 9.76 3.56
CA LYS A 407 14.63 10.94 4.29
C LYS A 407 13.70 11.14 5.48
N ALA A 408 14.15 10.67 6.64
CA ALA A 408 13.55 11.03 7.92
C ALA A 408 13.39 12.55 7.96
N ALA A 409 12.22 13.01 8.42
CA ALA A 409 12.04 14.41 8.74
C ALA A 409 13.22 14.83 9.64
N PRO A 410 13.84 16.01 9.41
CA PRO A 410 14.84 16.51 10.32
C PRO A 410 14.21 16.55 11.71
N THR A 411 14.81 15.83 12.64
CA THR A 411 14.48 15.92 14.06
C THR A 411 14.69 17.38 14.45
N ALA A 412 13.57 18.09 14.72
CA ALA A 412 13.58 19.39 15.33
C ALA A 412 13.94 19.27 16.81
#